data_58106803c4acef9c62d6766c5cff7511
#
_entry.id   58106803c4acef9c62d6766c5cff7511
#
_cell.length_a   1.000
_cell.length_b   1.000
_cell.length_c   1.000
_cell.angle_alpha   90.00
_cell.angle_beta   90.00
_cell.angle_gamma   90.00
#
_symmetry.space_group_name_H-M   'P 1'
#
loop_
_entity.id
_entity.type
_entity.pdbx_description
1 polymer ?
#
loop_
_entity_poly.entity_id
_entity_poly.type
_entity_poly.pdbx_seq_one_letter_code
_entity_poly.pdbx_strand_id
1 'polypeptide(L)'
;AIPEGFKESVEEACNREVSADRAIEAYELPRAEALQIPDVIRTATNLLPPAIEIVRIVDIKGLDVQADGGTHVASTASIGQMRVAKVENKGKGFRRIRIALES
;
A
#
# COMPACT_ATOMS: atom_id res chain seq x y z
N ALA A 1 -6.76 11.19 19.75
CA ALA A 1 -7.83 11.77 18.93
C ALA A 1 -7.36 11.93 17.48
N ILE A 2 -8.30 11.85 16.55
CA ILE A 2 -8.02 12.03 15.13
C ILE A 2 -7.88 13.53 14.86
N PRO A 3 -6.73 13.97 14.26
CA PRO A 3 -6.54 15.41 13.99
C PRO A 3 -7.60 15.96 13.04
N GLU A 4 -7.94 17.23 13.24
CA GLU A 4 -8.82 17.94 12.31
C GLU A 4 -8.16 18.00 10.93
N GLY A 5 -8.94 17.79 9.88
CA GLY A 5 -8.44 17.77 8.50
C GLY A 5 -7.74 16.50 8.09
N PHE A 6 -7.66 15.50 8.97
CA PHE A 6 -6.99 14.23 8.67
C PHE A 6 -7.62 13.51 7.48
N LYS A 7 -8.95 13.43 7.46
CA LYS A 7 -9.71 12.78 6.38
C LYS A 7 -9.37 13.40 5.03
N GLU A 8 -9.39 14.72 4.96
CA GLU A 8 -9.12 15.48 3.74
C GLU A 8 -7.67 15.33 3.30
N SER A 9 -6.75 15.32 4.25
CA SER A 9 -5.31 15.14 3.95
C SER A 9 -5.02 13.77 3.35
N VAL A 10 -5.62 12.71 3.90
CA VAL A 10 -5.44 11.36 3.38
C VAL A 10 -6.04 11.25 1.98
N GLU A 11 -7.24 11.77 1.79
CA GLU A 11 -7.93 11.74 0.50
C GLU A 11 -7.13 12.46 -0.57
N GLU A 12 -6.61 13.64 -0.27
CA GLU A 12 -5.78 14.41 -1.18
C GLU A 12 -4.49 13.67 -1.53
N ALA A 13 -3.82 13.10 -0.54
CA ALA A 13 -2.58 12.35 -0.76
C ALA A 13 -2.83 11.14 -1.65
N CYS A 14 -3.91 10.39 -1.42
CA CYS A 14 -4.27 9.23 -2.24
C CYS A 14 -4.55 9.65 -3.68
N ASN A 15 -5.34 10.70 -3.88
CA ASN A 15 -5.69 11.16 -5.23
C ASN A 15 -4.49 11.77 -5.97
N ARG A 16 -3.55 12.31 -5.25
CA ARG A 16 -2.29 12.78 -5.85
C ARG A 16 -1.53 11.60 -6.46
N GLU A 17 -1.47 10.48 -5.76
CA GLU A 17 -0.81 9.28 -6.27
C GLU A 17 -1.58 8.65 -7.43
N VAL A 18 -2.91 8.68 -7.40
CA VAL A 18 -3.74 8.24 -8.53
C VAL A 18 -3.44 9.10 -9.77
N SER A 19 -3.37 10.42 -9.59
CA SER A 19 -3.11 11.35 -10.70
C SER A 19 -1.68 11.25 -11.23
N ALA A 20 -0.75 10.77 -10.42
CA ALA A 20 0.64 10.60 -10.85
C ALA A 20 0.82 9.47 -11.86
N ASP A 21 -0.20 8.62 -12.03
CA ASP A 21 -0.17 7.51 -12.99
C ASP A 21 1.08 6.63 -12.83
N ARG A 22 1.33 6.19 -11.60
CA ARG A 22 2.49 5.35 -11.32
C ARG A 22 2.26 3.94 -11.80
N ALA A 23 3.24 3.38 -12.52
CA ALA A 23 3.19 1.99 -12.93
C ALA A 23 3.31 1.09 -11.70
N ILE A 24 2.54 0.01 -11.68
CA ILE A 24 2.59 -0.99 -10.62
C ILE A 24 3.03 -2.30 -11.27
N GLU A 25 4.19 -2.79 -10.84
CA GLU A 25 4.76 -4.02 -11.37
C GLU A 25 4.80 -5.09 -10.29
N ALA A 26 4.58 -6.34 -10.69
CA ALA A 26 4.70 -7.49 -9.81
C ALA A 26 5.76 -8.42 -10.38
N TYR A 27 6.66 -8.89 -9.54
CA TYR A 27 7.69 -9.84 -9.92
C TYR A 27 8.07 -10.70 -8.72
N GLU A 28 8.79 -11.80 -8.97
CA GLU A 28 9.21 -12.72 -7.94
C GLU A 28 10.71 -12.64 -7.73
N LEU A 29 11.13 -12.71 -6.46
CA LEU A 29 12.54 -12.75 -6.08
C LEU A 29 12.79 -13.90 -5.10
N PRO A 30 13.98 -14.51 -5.14
CA PRO A 30 14.38 -15.38 -4.05
C PRO A 30 14.34 -14.64 -2.71
N ARG A 31 13.97 -15.35 -1.66
CA ARG A 31 13.82 -14.73 -0.33
C ARG A 31 15.03 -13.90 0.09
N ALA A 32 16.23 -14.41 -0.14
CA ALA A 32 17.46 -13.71 0.23
C ALA A 32 17.60 -12.36 -0.45
N GLU A 33 17.18 -12.26 -1.72
CA GLU A 33 17.20 -10.99 -2.46
C GLU A 33 16.09 -10.05 -2.02
N ALA A 34 14.89 -10.60 -1.80
CA ALA A 34 13.74 -9.80 -1.35
C ALA A 34 14.03 -9.13 -0.02
N LEU A 35 14.69 -9.82 0.89
CA LEU A 35 15.02 -9.31 2.21
C LEU A 35 16.13 -8.25 2.20
N GLN A 36 16.77 -8.00 1.07
CA GLN A 36 17.73 -6.92 0.92
C GLN A 36 17.05 -5.59 0.56
N ILE A 37 15.78 -5.61 0.20
CA ILE A 37 15.02 -4.40 -0.11
C ILE A 37 14.56 -3.78 1.22
N PRO A 38 14.99 -2.54 1.57
CA PRO A 38 14.72 -1.97 2.88
C PRO A 38 13.23 -1.92 3.24
N ASP A 39 12.37 -1.54 2.30
CA ASP A 39 10.94 -1.43 2.56
C ASP A 39 10.27 -2.79 2.76
N VAL A 40 10.76 -3.82 2.09
CA VAL A 40 10.26 -5.19 2.24
C VAL A 40 10.63 -5.77 3.60
N ILE A 41 11.84 -5.48 4.09
CA ILE A 41 12.31 -5.98 5.39
C ILE A 41 11.35 -5.61 6.52
N ARG A 42 10.81 -4.39 6.51
CA ARG A 42 9.93 -3.90 7.58
C ARG A 42 8.65 -4.71 7.74
N THR A 43 8.12 -5.25 6.65
CA THR A 43 6.90 -6.04 6.67
C THR A 43 7.18 -7.54 6.63
N ALA A 44 8.20 -7.96 5.88
CA ALA A 44 8.48 -9.36 5.62
C ALA A 44 8.91 -10.13 6.87
N THR A 45 9.63 -9.50 7.79
CA THR A 45 10.11 -10.17 8.99
C THR A 45 9.00 -10.72 9.87
N ASN A 46 7.80 -10.11 9.81
CA ASN A 46 6.68 -10.51 10.64
C ASN A 46 5.58 -11.25 9.87
N LEU A 47 5.54 -11.12 8.55
CA LEU A 47 4.42 -11.59 7.75
C LEU A 47 4.74 -12.76 6.82
N LEU A 48 6.02 -12.99 6.49
CA LEU A 48 6.42 -14.09 5.62
C LEU A 48 6.74 -15.33 6.43
N PRO A 49 6.03 -16.44 6.22
CA PRO A 49 6.39 -17.73 6.85
C PRO A 49 7.81 -18.15 6.48
N PRO A 50 8.54 -18.78 7.40
CA PRO A 50 9.93 -19.20 7.13
C PRO A 50 10.08 -20.14 5.94
N ALA A 51 9.04 -20.88 5.60
CA ALA A 51 9.07 -21.84 4.50
C ALA A 51 8.98 -21.23 3.11
N ILE A 52 8.64 -19.95 3.00
CA ILE A 52 8.53 -19.29 1.70
C ILE A 52 9.91 -18.93 1.17
N GLU A 53 10.29 -19.54 0.05
CA GLU A 53 11.58 -19.32 -0.61
C GLU A 53 11.52 -18.28 -1.73
N ILE A 54 10.37 -18.14 -2.38
CA ILE A 54 10.13 -17.15 -3.45
C ILE A 54 9.13 -16.14 -2.94
N VAL A 55 9.51 -14.88 -3.03
CA VAL A 55 8.68 -13.77 -2.55
C VAL A 55 8.17 -12.95 -3.73
N ARG A 56 6.86 -12.75 -3.78
CA ARG A 56 6.25 -11.88 -4.78
C ARG A 56 6.37 -10.44 -4.32
N ILE A 57 6.94 -9.60 -5.18
CA ILE A 57 7.16 -8.17 -4.91
C ILE A 57 6.18 -7.36 -5.73
N VAL A 58 5.56 -6.38 -5.11
CA VAL A 58 4.74 -5.38 -5.79
C VAL A 58 5.44 -4.04 -5.64
N ASP A 59 5.76 -3.44 -6.77
CA ASP A 59 6.53 -2.20 -6.88
C ASP A 59 5.63 -1.11 -7.47
N ILE A 60 5.26 -0.15 -6.63
CA ILE A 60 4.57 1.06 -7.08
C ILE A 60 5.67 2.08 -7.37
N LYS A 61 5.97 2.26 -8.64
CA LYS A 61 7.15 3.00 -9.09
C LYS A 61 7.24 4.40 -8.49
N GLY A 62 8.36 4.63 -7.79
CA GLY A 62 8.64 5.92 -7.16
C GLY A 62 7.92 6.14 -5.84
N LEU A 63 7.12 5.18 -5.37
CA LEU A 63 6.35 5.34 -4.14
C LEU A 63 6.66 4.29 -3.09
N ASP A 64 6.52 3.00 -3.43
CA ASP A 64 6.66 1.94 -2.44
C ASP A 64 6.96 0.60 -3.10
N VAL A 65 7.69 -0.25 -2.37
CA VAL A 65 8.01 -1.62 -2.79
C VAL A 65 7.72 -2.54 -1.60
N GLN A 66 6.81 -3.49 -1.80
CA GLN A 66 6.39 -4.38 -0.72
C GLN A 66 6.27 -5.82 -1.20
N ALA A 67 6.34 -6.75 -0.24
CA ALA A 67 5.95 -8.14 -0.48
C ALA A 67 4.42 -8.22 -0.38
N ASP A 68 3.76 -8.70 -1.42
CA ASP A 68 2.30 -8.77 -1.45
C ASP A 68 1.85 -9.86 -2.41
N GLY A 69 0.96 -10.74 -1.96
CA GLY A 69 0.39 -11.81 -2.76
C GLY A 69 -0.93 -11.45 -3.45
N GLY A 70 -1.47 -10.26 -3.19
CA GLY A 70 -2.76 -9.84 -3.73
C GLY A 70 -2.72 -9.42 -5.19
N THR A 71 -3.89 -9.12 -5.74
CA THR A 71 -4.00 -8.58 -7.09
C THR A 71 -3.90 -7.05 -7.05
N HIS A 72 -3.35 -6.48 -8.11
CA HIS A 72 -3.15 -5.04 -8.21
C HIS A 72 -3.46 -4.55 -9.62
N VAL A 73 -3.87 -3.27 -9.71
CA VAL A 73 -4.03 -2.61 -11.01
C VAL A 73 -2.66 -2.36 -11.63
N ALA A 74 -2.62 -2.20 -12.94
CA ALA A 74 -1.35 -1.97 -13.65
C ALA A 74 -0.78 -0.56 -13.44
N SER A 75 -1.63 0.38 -13.04
CA SER A 75 -1.24 1.77 -12.83
C SER A 75 -2.14 2.40 -11.77
N THR A 76 -1.60 3.34 -11.00
CA THR A 76 -2.40 4.07 -10.01
C THR A 76 -3.54 4.85 -10.65
N ALA A 77 -3.38 5.33 -11.88
CA ALA A 77 -4.44 6.03 -12.60
C ALA A 77 -5.67 5.15 -12.83
N SER A 78 -5.48 3.83 -12.92
CA SER A 78 -6.59 2.88 -13.12
C SER A 78 -7.52 2.76 -11.91
N ILE A 79 -7.10 3.23 -10.74
CA ILE A 79 -7.91 3.19 -9.53
C ILE A 79 -9.10 4.14 -9.61
N GLY A 80 -8.94 5.26 -10.29
CA GLY A 80 -9.94 6.33 -10.29
C GLY A 80 -9.86 7.16 -9.02
N GLN A 81 -10.81 8.06 -8.86
CA GLN A 81 -10.82 8.97 -7.71
C GLN A 81 -11.13 8.22 -6.42
N MET A 82 -10.36 8.51 -5.39
CA MET A 82 -10.54 7.92 -4.07
C MET A 82 -11.18 8.92 -3.12
N ARG A 83 -12.05 8.40 -2.26
CA ARG A 83 -12.70 9.21 -1.23
C ARG A 83 -12.54 8.52 0.12
N VAL A 84 -12.18 9.28 1.13
CA VAL A 84 -12.17 8.78 2.49
C VAL A 84 -13.59 8.91 3.04
N ALA A 85 -14.29 7.78 3.12
CA ALA A 85 -15.68 7.76 3.54
C ALA A 85 -15.82 7.92 5.05
N LYS A 86 -14.90 7.34 5.81
CA LYS A 86 -14.98 7.37 7.27
C LYS A 86 -13.60 7.14 7.89
N VAL A 87 -13.35 7.84 8.99
CA VAL A 87 -12.19 7.59 9.83
C VAL A 87 -12.70 7.25 11.23
N GLU A 88 -12.28 6.11 11.75
CA GLU A 88 -12.73 5.62 13.03
C GLU A 88 -11.57 5.40 14.00
N ASN A 89 -11.78 5.71 15.27
CA ASN A 89 -10.83 5.39 16.31
C ASN A 89 -11.26 4.05 16.93
N LYS A 90 -10.42 3.01 16.75
CA LYS A 90 -10.73 1.63 17.16
C LYS A 90 -9.95 1.19 18.40
N GLY A 91 -9.52 2.14 19.20
CA GLY A 91 -8.77 1.86 20.40
C GLY A 91 -7.46 2.64 20.43
N LYS A 92 -6.72 2.46 21.51
CA LYS A 92 -5.48 3.20 21.71
C LYS A 92 -4.44 2.81 20.66
N GLY A 93 -4.06 3.77 19.82
CA GLY A 93 -3.09 3.55 18.77
C GLY A 93 -3.64 2.87 17.51
N PHE A 94 -4.95 2.59 17.45
CA PHE A 94 -5.57 1.94 16.30
C PHE A 94 -6.63 2.84 15.67
N ARG A 95 -6.53 3.00 14.35
CA ARG A 95 -7.49 3.76 13.56
C ARG A 95 -7.90 2.94 12.36
N ARG A 96 -9.15 3.11 11.93
CA ARG A 96 -9.66 2.49 10.70
C ARG A 96 -10.05 3.59 9.74
N ILE A 97 -9.54 3.48 8.53
CA ILE A 97 -9.90 4.39 7.44
C ILE A 97 -10.68 3.58 6.41
N ARG A 98 -11.88 4.05 6.09
CA ARG A 98 -12.71 3.44 5.04
C ARG A 98 -12.57 4.26 3.78
N ILE A 99 -12.22 3.60 2.69
CA ILE A 99 -12.00 4.25 1.39
C ILE A 99 -13.05 3.76 0.42
N ALA A 100 -13.66 4.69 -0.30
CA ALA A 100 -14.58 4.41 -1.40
C ALA A 100 -13.94 4.86 -2.70
N LEU A 101 -14.23 4.16 -3.78
CA LEU A 101 -13.79 4.54 -5.12
C LEU A 101 -14.95 5.14 -5.88
N GLU A 102 -14.68 6.25 -6.55
CA GLU A 102 -15.65 6.89 -7.42
C GLU A 102 -15.38 6.50 -8.86
N SER A 103 -16.38 6.01 -9.51
CA SER A 103 -16.30 5.61 -10.92
C SER A 103 -16.54 6.77 -11.87
#